data_3d834ed6f78eb900cd0ab6aa7e24a3d9
#
_entry.id   3d834ed6f78eb900cd0ab6aa7e24a3d9
#
_cell.length_a   1.000
_cell.length_b   1.000
_cell.length_c   1.000
_cell.angle_alpha   90.00
_cell.angle_beta   90.00
_cell.angle_gamma   90.00
#
_symmetry.space_group_name_H-M   'P 1'
#
loop_
_entity.id
_entity.type
_entity.pdbx_description
1 polymer ?
#
loop_
_entity_poly.entity_id
_entity_poly.type
_entity_poly.pdbx_seq_one_letter_code
_entity_poly.pdbx_strand_id
1 'polypeptide(L)'
;MVTSRRALLQSLLPLPLLPYLGRALEAGLAPIGGPPAPVAQADPDPSHWRRQFPALAQSVDGRPLAYLDSAATAQRPEPVIEAISDFYRRDNANPGRTLHTLARRADEAYEGARRTVAGFIGAADPLEVVFTRGTTEAINLVATAWGGANLRAGDEVLLTIAEHASSMLPWQLAARRAGASVRYVDVSDDGRVEPASLADQLTARTRIVVCTHVSNVLGVINPAHELCAVARKAGVTVLLDAAQSVPHFPVNVADLGCDFLAFSGHKMMGPMGSGVLWGRHALLDAMPPYQAGSNMAHDADLERADYAPGALRFGAGTPSVTDAVGLAAAIRFLEGLDRDTVWRRERALVAHALDRLGAVPGLRILGSARPEDRIGVFSFVLEGKEPAAVLAELDRRGIAIRAGDLASLPLLRRFGVTRAARASLYLYTTEAEVDRLADALTEIAK
;
A
#
# COMPACT_ATOMS: atom_id res chain seq x y z
N MET A 1 -44.28 -23.19 50.88
CA MET A 1 -43.01 -22.44 50.85
C MET A 1 -42.70 -22.13 49.38
N VAL A 2 -43.03 -20.91 48.96
CA VAL A 2 -42.88 -20.46 47.61
C VAL A 2 -41.54 -19.70 47.55
N THR A 3 -40.52 -20.32 47.06
CA THR A 3 -39.24 -19.63 46.77
C THR A 3 -39.36 -18.92 45.43
N SER A 4 -39.28 -17.62 45.51
CA SER A 4 -39.51 -16.63 44.47
C SER A 4 -38.52 -16.81 43.28
N ARG A 5 -39.07 -16.79 42.06
CA ARG A 5 -38.34 -16.74 40.79
C ARG A 5 -37.39 -15.52 40.62
N ARG A 6 -37.32 -14.65 41.63
CA ARG A 6 -36.49 -13.44 41.61
C ARG A 6 -35.01 -13.69 41.99
N ALA A 7 -34.70 -14.83 42.62
CA ALA A 7 -33.34 -15.15 43.06
C ALA A 7 -32.48 -15.85 41.98
N LEU A 8 -33.10 -16.36 40.91
CA LEU A 8 -32.37 -17.04 39.80
C LEU A 8 -31.98 -16.12 38.65
N LEU A 9 -32.47 -14.87 38.63
CA LEU A 9 -32.20 -13.90 37.59
C LEU A 9 -31.07 -12.90 37.91
N GLN A 10 -30.47 -13.00 39.12
CA GLN A 10 -29.37 -12.12 39.53
C GLN A 10 -27.98 -12.73 39.33
N SER A 11 -27.85 -13.94 38.77
CA SER A 11 -26.54 -14.58 38.49
C SER A 11 -26.13 -14.53 37.00
N LEU A 12 -26.88 -13.83 36.15
CA LEU A 12 -26.52 -13.56 34.76
C LEU A 12 -26.28 -12.07 34.55
N LEU A 13 -25.33 -11.50 35.29
CA LEU A 13 -24.73 -10.24 34.91
C LEU A 13 -23.83 -10.53 33.70
N PRO A 14 -23.93 -9.75 32.60
CA PRO A 14 -22.97 -9.86 31.52
C PRO A 14 -21.61 -9.50 32.10
N LEU A 15 -20.62 -10.41 31.92
CA LEU A 15 -19.23 -10.14 32.20
C LEU A 15 -18.86 -8.87 31.45
N PRO A 16 -18.35 -7.82 32.09
CA PRO A 16 -17.84 -6.68 31.37
C PRO A 16 -16.68 -7.15 30.45
N LEU A 17 -16.75 -6.80 29.21
CA LEU A 17 -15.63 -6.90 28.27
C LEU A 17 -14.50 -6.03 28.83
N LEU A 18 -13.65 -6.63 29.66
CA LEU A 18 -12.38 -6.04 30.07
C LEU A 18 -11.48 -5.97 28.84
N PRO A 19 -10.70 -4.89 28.72
CA PRO A 19 -9.87 -4.64 27.55
C PRO A 19 -8.89 -5.79 27.35
N TYR A 20 -8.78 -6.26 26.14
CA TYR A 20 -7.91 -7.34 25.67
C TYR A 20 -6.40 -7.08 25.88
N LEU A 21 -6.02 -5.98 26.54
CA LEU A 21 -4.65 -5.54 26.75
C LEU A 21 -4.05 -5.88 28.13
N GLY A 22 -4.80 -6.50 29.05
CA GLY A 22 -4.34 -6.61 30.45
C GLY A 22 -3.90 -7.98 30.95
N ARG A 23 -4.08 -9.09 30.24
CA ARG A 23 -3.87 -10.45 30.79
C ARG A 23 -2.96 -11.39 30.01
N ALA A 24 -2.22 -10.93 29.03
CA ALA A 24 -1.19 -11.76 28.37
C ALA A 24 0.12 -11.90 29.20
N LEU A 25 0.23 -11.23 30.34
CA LEU A 25 1.48 -11.16 31.11
C LEU A 25 1.62 -12.23 32.22
N GLU A 26 0.59 -13.04 32.51
CA GLU A 26 0.66 -14.00 33.62
C GLU A 26 0.57 -15.50 33.25
N ALA A 27 0.35 -15.85 32.02
CA ALA A 27 0.48 -17.23 31.57
C ALA A 27 1.82 -17.37 30.84
N GLY A 28 2.78 -18.06 31.47
CA GLY A 28 4.11 -18.37 30.90
C GLY A 28 4.03 -19.29 29.68
N LEU A 29 3.43 -18.81 28.59
CA LEU A 29 3.43 -19.43 27.29
C LEU A 29 4.63 -18.88 26.53
N ALA A 30 5.55 -19.77 26.15
CA ALA A 30 6.63 -19.42 25.26
C ALA A 30 6.07 -18.71 23.99
N PRO A 31 6.65 -17.59 23.56
CA PRO A 31 6.22 -16.91 22.36
C PRO A 31 6.31 -17.87 21.17
N ILE A 32 5.24 -17.96 20.41
CA ILE A 32 5.19 -18.72 19.17
C ILE A 32 6.07 -17.99 18.16
N GLY A 33 7.21 -18.62 17.83
CA GLY A 33 8.30 -17.98 17.11
C GLY A 33 9.11 -17.13 18.08
N GLY A 34 10.23 -17.64 18.58
CA GLY A 34 11.27 -16.83 19.22
C GLY A 34 11.57 -15.63 18.30
N PRO A 35 12.16 -14.54 18.84
CA PRO A 35 12.63 -13.46 17.99
C PRO A 35 13.40 -14.11 16.85
N PRO A 36 13.13 -13.71 15.58
CA PRO A 36 13.93 -14.22 14.47
C PRO A 36 15.40 -14.07 14.88
N ALA A 37 16.19 -15.12 14.66
CA ALA A 37 17.63 -15.04 14.91
C ALA A 37 18.10 -13.72 14.32
N PRO A 38 18.98 -12.94 14.98
CA PRO A 38 19.45 -11.68 14.48
C PRO A 38 19.87 -11.91 13.03
N VAL A 39 19.16 -11.27 12.11
CA VAL A 39 19.54 -11.31 10.70
C VAL A 39 20.97 -10.78 10.70
N ALA A 40 21.93 -11.62 10.37
CA ALA A 40 23.33 -11.22 10.24
C ALA A 40 23.32 -9.95 9.40
N GLN A 41 24.08 -8.92 9.83
CA GLN A 41 24.14 -7.62 9.16
C GLN A 41 24.17 -7.87 7.65
N ALA A 42 23.12 -7.44 6.95
CA ALA A 42 22.89 -7.83 5.58
C ALA A 42 24.10 -7.39 4.76
N ASP A 43 24.76 -8.34 4.14
CA ASP A 43 25.78 -8.09 3.14
C ASP A 43 25.18 -7.12 2.12
N PRO A 44 25.78 -5.95 1.86
CA PRO A 44 25.28 -4.99 0.90
C PRO A 44 25.26 -5.51 -0.54
N ASP A 45 25.75 -6.73 -0.78
CA ASP A 45 25.71 -7.38 -2.09
C ASP A 45 24.26 -7.72 -2.50
N PRO A 46 23.74 -7.07 -3.55
CA PRO A 46 22.39 -7.33 -4.08
C PRO A 46 22.18 -8.77 -4.52
N SER A 47 23.23 -9.49 -4.85
CA SER A 47 23.13 -10.90 -5.24
C SER A 47 22.67 -11.77 -4.08
N HIS A 48 23.00 -11.38 -2.83
CA HIS A 48 22.53 -12.06 -1.63
C HIS A 48 21.02 -11.85 -1.44
N TRP A 49 20.50 -10.66 -1.60
CA TRP A 49 19.07 -10.38 -1.48
C TRP A 49 18.28 -11.10 -2.58
N ARG A 50 18.75 -11.02 -3.83
CA ARG A 50 18.10 -11.65 -4.99
C ARG A 50 17.92 -13.16 -4.82
N ARG A 51 18.89 -13.87 -4.24
CA ARG A 51 18.82 -15.34 -4.01
C ARG A 51 17.65 -15.75 -3.11
N GLN A 52 17.11 -14.84 -2.31
CA GLN A 52 15.96 -15.10 -1.44
C GLN A 52 14.61 -15.04 -2.19
N PHE A 53 14.62 -14.69 -3.47
CA PHE A 53 13.41 -14.57 -4.29
C PHE A 53 13.37 -15.70 -5.32
N PRO A 54 12.71 -16.84 -5.01
CA PRO A 54 12.78 -18.05 -5.85
C PRO A 54 12.25 -17.81 -7.27
N ALA A 55 11.24 -16.94 -7.44
CA ALA A 55 10.69 -16.62 -8.75
C ALA A 55 11.72 -15.96 -9.70
N LEU A 56 12.77 -15.34 -9.19
CA LEU A 56 13.80 -14.67 -9.99
C LEU A 56 14.89 -15.63 -10.52
N ALA A 57 14.88 -16.89 -10.09
CA ALA A 57 15.80 -17.92 -10.59
C ALA A 57 15.34 -18.56 -11.90
N GLN A 58 14.19 -18.15 -12.44
CA GLN A 58 13.61 -18.70 -13.66
C GLN A 58 14.29 -18.19 -14.92
N SER A 59 14.11 -18.96 -15.98
CA SER A 59 14.43 -18.55 -17.37
C SER A 59 13.14 -18.49 -18.19
N VAL A 60 13.07 -17.51 -19.08
CA VAL A 60 12.00 -17.37 -20.09
C VAL A 60 12.64 -17.56 -21.46
N ASP A 61 12.13 -18.51 -22.26
CA ASP A 61 12.67 -18.89 -23.57
C ASP A 61 14.18 -19.16 -23.56
N GLY A 62 14.65 -19.84 -22.48
CA GLY A 62 16.06 -20.17 -22.27
C GLY A 62 16.96 -19.01 -21.84
N ARG A 63 16.40 -17.82 -21.57
CA ARG A 63 17.12 -16.64 -21.12
C ARG A 63 16.82 -16.36 -19.63
N PRO A 64 17.81 -15.99 -18.80
CA PRO A 64 17.57 -15.59 -17.42
C PRO A 64 16.53 -14.48 -17.33
N LEU A 65 15.57 -14.59 -16.41
CA LEU A 65 14.53 -13.56 -16.21
C LEU A 65 15.15 -12.26 -15.69
N ALA A 66 14.89 -11.14 -16.38
CA ALA A 66 15.02 -9.79 -15.85
C ALA A 66 13.63 -9.26 -15.51
N TYR A 67 13.27 -9.27 -14.20
CA TYR A 67 11.96 -8.84 -13.74
C TYR A 67 11.95 -7.35 -13.42
N LEU A 68 11.46 -6.55 -14.35
CA LEU A 68 11.41 -5.09 -14.31
C LEU A 68 9.97 -4.56 -14.32
N ASP A 69 9.04 -5.26 -13.61
CA ASP A 69 7.64 -4.83 -13.43
C ASP A 69 7.22 -4.73 -11.95
N SER A 70 8.17 -4.35 -11.08
CA SER A 70 7.97 -4.33 -9.62
C SER A 70 6.93 -3.30 -9.16
N ALA A 71 6.73 -2.19 -9.87
CA ALA A 71 5.69 -1.22 -9.58
C ALA A 71 4.27 -1.76 -9.81
N ALA A 72 4.12 -2.87 -10.54
CA ALA A 72 2.86 -3.60 -10.65
C ALA A 72 2.70 -4.60 -9.51
N THR A 73 3.71 -5.40 -9.22
CA THR A 73 3.80 -6.31 -8.07
C THR A 73 5.26 -6.68 -7.81
N ALA A 74 5.73 -6.65 -6.56
CA ALA A 74 7.06 -7.15 -6.22
C ALA A 74 7.06 -8.68 -6.11
N GLN A 75 8.21 -9.33 -6.30
CA GLN A 75 8.39 -10.75 -6.02
C GLN A 75 8.43 -11.03 -4.51
N ARG A 76 8.17 -12.28 -4.09
CA ARG A 76 8.12 -12.67 -2.68
C ARG A 76 9.41 -13.35 -2.30
N PRO A 77 10.04 -12.96 -1.18
CA PRO A 77 11.17 -13.70 -0.63
C PRO A 77 10.66 -14.96 0.10
N GLU A 78 11.50 -15.97 0.20
CA GLU A 78 11.19 -17.25 0.81
C GLU A 78 10.56 -17.13 2.21
N PRO A 79 11.04 -16.24 3.13
CA PRO A 79 10.43 -16.10 4.46
C PRO A 79 8.95 -15.69 4.44
N VAL A 80 8.49 -14.98 3.39
CA VAL A 80 7.08 -14.61 3.25
C VAL A 80 6.25 -15.82 2.80
N ILE A 81 6.78 -16.61 1.85
CA ILE A 81 6.14 -17.84 1.36
C ILE A 81 6.01 -18.86 2.51
N GLU A 82 7.09 -19.04 3.27
CA GLU A 82 7.12 -19.95 4.43
C GLU A 82 6.16 -19.51 5.53
N ALA A 83 6.10 -18.23 5.88
CA ALA A 83 5.21 -17.73 6.93
C ALA A 83 3.73 -18.02 6.61
N ILE A 84 3.30 -17.84 5.36
CA ILE A 84 1.96 -18.17 4.90
C ILE A 84 1.70 -19.67 4.96
N SER A 85 2.65 -20.46 4.45
CA SER A 85 2.56 -21.93 4.43
C SER A 85 2.52 -22.52 5.83
N ASP A 86 3.33 -22.01 6.75
CA ASP A 86 3.41 -22.46 8.13
C ASP A 86 2.13 -22.13 8.91
N PHE A 87 1.55 -20.96 8.70
CA PHE A 87 0.26 -20.64 9.32
C PHE A 87 -0.79 -21.70 8.94
N TYR A 88 -0.93 -22.01 7.65
CA TYR A 88 -1.89 -23.02 7.19
C TYR A 88 -1.58 -24.43 7.71
N ARG A 89 -0.33 -24.78 7.83
CA ARG A 89 0.08 -26.13 8.32
C ARG A 89 -0.13 -26.32 9.82
N ARG A 90 -0.03 -25.24 10.64
CA ARG A 90 0.08 -25.35 12.10
C ARG A 90 -1.05 -24.68 12.87
N ASP A 91 -1.49 -23.49 12.43
CA ASP A 91 -2.31 -22.59 13.24
C ASP A 91 -3.61 -22.15 12.53
N ASN A 92 -3.96 -22.80 11.42
CA ASN A 92 -5.17 -22.44 10.66
C ASN A 92 -6.44 -22.60 11.52
N ALA A 93 -7.00 -21.47 11.91
CA ALA A 93 -8.28 -21.38 12.61
C ALA A 93 -8.92 -20.03 12.34
N ASN A 94 -10.25 -19.93 12.57
CA ASN A 94 -10.95 -18.67 12.55
C ASN A 94 -10.61 -17.89 13.84
N PRO A 95 -10.05 -16.68 13.74
CA PRO A 95 -9.81 -15.83 14.91
C PRO A 95 -11.13 -15.30 15.46
N GLY A 96 -11.11 -14.75 16.67
CA GLY A 96 -12.27 -14.11 17.30
C GLY A 96 -12.75 -14.82 18.56
N ARG A 97 -14.03 -14.79 18.83
CA ARG A 97 -14.70 -15.14 20.11
C ARG A 97 -14.52 -16.58 20.61
N THR A 98 -13.67 -17.39 19.98
CA THR A 98 -13.46 -18.81 20.32
C THR A 98 -12.29 -18.99 21.28
N LEU A 99 -12.46 -19.88 22.27
CA LEU A 99 -11.47 -20.07 23.34
C LEU A 99 -10.49 -21.23 23.11
N HIS A 100 -10.60 -21.99 22.02
CA HIS A 100 -9.68 -23.09 21.76
C HIS A 100 -8.31 -22.59 21.28
N THR A 101 -7.28 -23.37 21.52
CA THR A 101 -5.88 -22.97 21.33
C THR A 101 -5.56 -22.45 19.92
N LEU A 102 -6.03 -23.10 18.86
CA LEU A 102 -5.74 -22.66 17.49
C LEU A 102 -6.40 -21.30 17.17
N ALA A 103 -7.63 -21.04 17.66
CA ALA A 103 -8.27 -19.74 17.45
C ALA A 103 -7.51 -18.61 18.17
N ARG A 104 -7.03 -18.85 19.41
CA ARG A 104 -6.18 -17.86 20.10
C ARG A 104 -4.87 -17.59 19.38
N ARG A 105 -4.24 -18.62 18.79
CA ARG A 105 -3.02 -18.47 17.98
C ARG A 105 -3.29 -17.64 16.71
N ALA A 106 -4.41 -17.90 16.05
CA ALA A 106 -4.84 -17.13 14.88
C ALA A 106 -5.11 -15.67 15.21
N ASP A 107 -5.78 -15.39 16.36
CA ASP A 107 -5.98 -14.03 16.88
C ASP A 107 -4.64 -13.34 17.15
N GLU A 108 -3.73 -14.01 17.86
CA GLU A 108 -2.42 -13.47 18.19
C GLU A 108 -1.60 -13.16 16.94
N ALA A 109 -1.66 -14.04 15.95
CA ALA A 109 -0.98 -13.85 14.67
C ALA A 109 -1.57 -12.64 13.90
N TYR A 110 -2.89 -12.50 13.87
CA TYR A 110 -3.56 -11.40 13.19
C TYR A 110 -3.30 -10.05 13.86
N GLU A 111 -3.49 -9.96 15.17
CA GLU A 111 -3.23 -8.74 15.94
C GLU A 111 -1.71 -8.44 16.04
N GLY A 112 -0.87 -9.46 16.06
CA GLY A 112 0.58 -9.33 15.94
C GLY A 112 0.99 -8.68 14.60
N ALA A 113 0.35 -9.09 13.51
CA ALA A 113 0.57 -8.49 12.20
C ALA A 113 0.11 -7.01 12.19
N ARG A 114 -1.02 -6.68 12.82
CA ARG A 114 -1.50 -5.30 12.95
C ARG A 114 -0.50 -4.41 13.69
N ARG A 115 0.05 -4.89 14.81
CA ARG A 115 1.10 -4.19 15.55
C ARG A 115 2.38 -4.00 14.71
N THR A 116 2.78 -5.01 13.94
CA THR A 116 3.92 -4.92 13.02
C THR A 116 3.70 -3.83 11.98
N VAL A 117 2.53 -3.78 11.35
CA VAL A 117 2.18 -2.73 10.38
C VAL A 117 2.19 -1.35 11.03
N ALA A 118 1.55 -1.21 12.21
CA ALA A 118 1.50 0.06 12.93
C ALA A 118 2.90 0.60 13.24
N GLY A 119 3.78 -0.23 13.79
CA GLY A 119 5.18 0.13 14.05
C GLY A 119 5.94 0.55 12.78
N PHE A 120 5.74 -0.17 11.69
CA PHE A 120 6.43 0.06 10.42
C PHE A 120 6.11 1.43 9.79
N ILE A 121 4.87 1.92 9.93
CA ILE A 121 4.45 3.22 9.39
C ILE A 121 4.41 4.33 10.45
N GLY A 122 4.85 4.07 11.68
CA GLY A 122 4.85 5.05 12.76
C GLY A 122 3.46 5.43 13.27
N ALA A 123 2.47 4.53 13.18
CA ALA A 123 1.14 4.74 13.75
C ALA A 123 1.19 4.67 15.29
N ALA A 124 0.44 5.55 15.96
CA ALA A 124 0.44 5.64 17.41
C ALA A 124 -0.32 4.48 18.08
N ASP A 125 -1.35 3.96 17.40
CA ASP A 125 -2.22 2.89 17.91
C ASP A 125 -2.44 1.85 16.79
N PRO A 126 -2.26 0.54 17.06
CA PRO A 126 -2.64 -0.50 16.11
C PRO A 126 -4.09 -0.43 15.64
N LEU A 127 -5.01 0.11 16.45
CA LEU A 127 -6.42 0.32 16.08
C LEU A 127 -6.62 1.43 15.01
N GLU A 128 -5.57 2.09 14.57
CA GLU A 128 -5.55 2.97 13.39
C GLU A 128 -5.29 2.22 12.08
N VAL A 129 -4.97 0.90 12.15
CA VAL A 129 -4.61 0.06 11.00
C VAL A 129 -5.75 -0.87 10.63
N VAL A 130 -6.39 -0.63 9.48
CA VAL A 130 -7.43 -1.48 8.89
C VAL A 130 -6.80 -2.32 7.78
N PHE A 131 -6.90 -3.65 7.90
CA PHE A 131 -6.52 -4.54 6.79
C PHE A 131 -7.57 -4.51 5.69
N THR A 132 -7.10 -4.41 4.45
CA THR A 132 -7.90 -4.39 3.23
C THR A 132 -7.28 -5.33 2.19
N ARG A 133 -7.94 -5.51 1.05
CA ARG A 133 -7.41 -6.31 -0.07
C ARG A 133 -6.37 -5.56 -0.91
N GLY A 134 -6.09 -4.30 -0.60
CA GLY A 134 -5.13 -3.45 -1.29
C GLY A 134 -5.52 -1.98 -1.22
N THR A 135 -4.68 -1.10 -1.76
CA THR A 135 -4.90 0.35 -1.84
C THR A 135 -6.25 0.70 -2.46
N THR A 136 -6.67 -0.04 -3.49
CA THR A 136 -7.97 0.18 -4.16
C THR A 136 -9.12 0.05 -3.17
N GLU A 137 -9.16 -1.00 -2.34
CA GLU A 137 -10.21 -1.15 -1.33
C GLU A 137 -10.09 -0.13 -0.23
N ALA A 138 -8.88 0.16 0.24
CA ALA A 138 -8.61 1.17 1.26
C ALA A 138 -9.19 2.54 0.85
N ILE A 139 -8.94 2.98 -0.38
CA ILE A 139 -9.47 4.26 -0.89
C ILE A 139 -10.99 4.19 -1.09
N ASN A 140 -11.54 3.07 -1.59
CA ASN A 140 -12.99 2.89 -1.70
C ASN A 140 -13.67 2.92 -0.34
N LEU A 141 -13.05 2.38 0.71
CA LEU A 141 -13.55 2.44 2.09
C LEU A 141 -13.68 3.91 2.53
N VAL A 142 -12.62 4.70 2.40
CA VAL A 142 -12.65 6.12 2.77
C VAL A 142 -13.66 6.89 1.91
N ALA A 143 -13.66 6.70 0.60
CA ALA A 143 -14.57 7.39 -0.30
C ALA A 143 -16.04 7.05 -0.02
N THR A 144 -16.32 5.81 0.38
CA THR A 144 -17.70 5.37 0.69
C THR A 144 -18.12 5.78 2.10
N ALA A 145 -17.33 5.46 3.12
CA ALA A 145 -17.70 5.68 4.52
C ALA A 145 -17.48 7.15 4.92
N TRP A 146 -16.26 7.67 4.78
CA TRP A 146 -15.98 9.07 5.11
C TRP A 146 -16.69 10.01 4.13
N GLY A 147 -16.57 9.76 2.82
CA GLY A 147 -17.21 10.59 1.80
C GLY A 147 -18.72 10.60 1.92
N GLY A 148 -19.35 9.46 2.16
CA GLY A 148 -20.80 9.36 2.38
C GLY A 148 -21.30 10.14 3.60
N ALA A 149 -20.49 10.20 4.67
CA ALA A 149 -20.84 10.93 5.89
C ALA A 149 -20.56 12.44 5.81
N ASN A 150 -19.56 12.87 5.03
CA ASN A 150 -19.03 14.23 5.08
C ASN A 150 -19.28 15.08 3.84
N LEU A 151 -19.47 14.48 2.65
CA LEU A 151 -19.73 15.21 1.42
C LEU A 151 -21.21 15.62 1.31
N ARG A 152 -21.45 16.83 0.83
CA ARG A 152 -22.77 17.41 0.55
C ARG A 152 -22.79 18.02 -0.86
N ALA A 153 -23.98 18.34 -1.36
CA ALA A 153 -24.14 19.02 -2.64
C ALA A 153 -23.39 20.35 -2.65
N GLY A 154 -22.60 20.57 -3.69
CA GLY A 154 -21.76 21.74 -3.86
C GLY A 154 -20.37 21.67 -3.22
N ASP A 155 -20.06 20.62 -2.42
CA ASP A 155 -18.72 20.38 -1.92
C ASP A 155 -17.75 19.95 -3.03
N GLU A 156 -16.46 20.00 -2.73
CA GLU A 156 -15.39 19.68 -3.68
C GLU A 156 -14.44 18.61 -3.08
N VAL A 157 -14.10 17.63 -3.92
CA VAL A 157 -13.00 16.68 -3.71
C VAL A 157 -11.84 17.12 -4.62
N LEU A 158 -10.68 17.37 -4.06
CA LEU A 158 -9.52 17.82 -4.83
C LEU A 158 -8.52 16.68 -4.99
N LEU A 159 -8.31 16.22 -6.21
CA LEU A 159 -7.33 15.21 -6.59
C LEU A 159 -6.18 15.86 -7.37
N THR A 160 -5.13 15.07 -7.63
CA THR A 160 -4.13 15.46 -8.63
C THR A 160 -4.36 14.70 -9.94
N ILE A 161 -3.86 15.22 -11.07
CA ILE A 161 -3.90 14.47 -12.33
C ILE A 161 -2.94 13.27 -12.32
N ALA A 162 -2.02 13.20 -11.33
CA ALA A 162 -1.06 12.11 -11.16
C ALA A 162 -1.67 10.85 -10.51
N GLU A 163 -2.94 10.90 -10.12
CA GLU A 163 -3.59 9.80 -9.42
C GLU A 163 -3.72 8.54 -10.27
N HIS A 164 -3.52 7.39 -9.61
CA HIS A 164 -3.93 6.11 -10.15
C HIS A 164 -5.47 6.03 -10.24
N ALA A 165 -6.01 5.28 -11.20
CA ALA A 165 -7.46 5.09 -11.34
C ALA A 165 -8.15 4.61 -10.05
N SER A 166 -7.43 3.85 -9.21
CA SER A 166 -7.92 3.40 -7.89
C SER A 166 -8.13 4.53 -6.89
N SER A 167 -7.44 5.67 -7.06
CA SER A 167 -7.71 6.89 -6.28
C SER A 167 -8.79 7.73 -6.93
N MET A 168 -8.76 7.88 -8.25
CA MET A 168 -9.66 8.79 -8.96
C MET A 168 -11.11 8.28 -9.02
N LEU A 169 -11.33 7.04 -9.43
CA LEU A 169 -12.68 6.52 -9.71
C LEU A 169 -13.58 6.44 -8.47
N PRO A 170 -13.11 5.99 -7.29
CA PRO A 170 -13.93 5.98 -6.07
C PRO A 170 -14.46 7.38 -5.70
N TRP A 171 -13.60 8.39 -5.81
CA TRP A 171 -14.00 9.76 -5.49
C TRP A 171 -14.95 10.39 -6.52
N GLN A 172 -14.82 10.05 -7.80
CA GLN A 172 -15.80 10.42 -8.81
C GLN A 172 -17.18 9.83 -8.50
N LEU A 173 -17.23 8.58 -8.04
CA LEU A 173 -18.48 7.94 -7.62
C LEU A 173 -19.06 8.56 -6.35
N ALA A 174 -18.23 8.81 -5.33
CA ALA A 174 -18.66 9.40 -4.07
C ALA A 174 -19.16 10.83 -4.28
N ALA A 175 -18.44 11.67 -5.01
CA ALA A 175 -18.83 13.03 -5.35
C ALA A 175 -20.17 13.05 -6.10
N ARG A 176 -20.34 12.21 -7.12
CA ARG A 176 -21.60 12.11 -7.88
C ARG A 176 -22.78 11.76 -6.97
N ARG A 177 -22.62 10.81 -6.04
CA ARG A 177 -23.67 10.40 -5.08
C ARG A 177 -24.06 11.54 -4.14
N ALA A 178 -23.07 12.34 -3.72
CA ALA A 178 -23.27 13.45 -2.80
C ALA A 178 -23.75 14.76 -3.49
N GLY A 179 -23.77 14.83 -4.82
CA GLY A 179 -23.97 16.11 -5.56
C GLY A 179 -22.76 17.05 -5.43
N ALA A 180 -21.61 16.52 -5.08
CA ALA A 180 -20.33 17.23 -5.01
C ALA A 180 -19.58 17.15 -6.36
N SER A 181 -18.48 17.89 -6.49
CA SER A 181 -17.65 17.90 -7.68
C SER A 181 -16.24 17.40 -7.38
N VAL A 182 -15.57 16.84 -8.40
CA VAL A 182 -14.14 16.50 -8.35
C VAL A 182 -13.36 17.54 -9.15
N ARG A 183 -12.32 18.09 -8.55
CA ARG A 183 -11.38 19.01 -9.18
C ARG A 183 -9.98 18.41 -9.18
N TYR A 184 -9.11 18.93 -10.05
CA TYR A 184 -7.78 18.35 -10.23
C TYR A 184 -6.71 19.42 -10.19
N VAL A 185 -5.61 19.12 -9.45
CA VAL A 185 -4.36 19.89 -9.47
C VAL A 185 -3.47 19.32 -10.57
N ASP A 186 -2.93 20.19 -11.41
CA ASP A 186 -1.94 19.80 -12.42
C ASP A 186 -0.57 19.54 -11.81
N VAL A 187 0.31 18.90 -12.57
CA VAL A 187 1.71 18.67 -12.21
C VAL A 187 2.64 19.57 -13.02
N SER A 188 3.83 19.84 -12.49
CA SER A 188 4.91 20.51 -13.22
C SER A 188 5.34 19.69 -14.45
N ASP A 189 6.18 20.26 -15.32
CA ASP A 189 6.74 19.55 -16.48
C ASP A 189 7.60 18.35 -16.08
N ASP A 190 8.17 18.36 -14.88
CA ASP A 190 8.87 17.22 -14.27
C ASP A 190 7.92 16.16 -13.65
N GLY A 191 6.61 16.44 -13.61
CA GLY A 191 5.60 15.52 -13.09
C GLY A 191 5.36 15.60 -11.58
N ARG A 192 5.82 16.66 -10.92
CA ARG A 192 5.69 16.89 -9.48
C ARG A 192 4.45 17.73 -9.18
N VAL A 193 3.74 17.41 -8.11
CA VAL A 193 2.68 18.25 -7.57
C VAL A 193 3.30 19.35 -6.71
N GLU A 194 3.12 20.60 -7.13
CA GLU A 194 3.67 21.73 -6.39
C GLU A 194 2.73 22.18 -5.25
N PRO A 195 3.24 22.40 -4.02
CA PRO A 195 2.43 22.86 -2.89
C PRO A 195 1.69 24.17 -3.16
N ALA A 196 2.29 25.08 -3.93
CA ALA A 196 1.65 26.33 -4.34
C ALA A 196 0.44 26.09 -5.25
N SER A 197 0.58 25.19 -6.24
CA SER A 197 -0.52 24.82 -7.14
C SER A 197 -1.68 24.18 -6.38
N LEU A 198 -1.39 23.36 -5.34
CA LEU A 198 -2.41 22.82 -4.46
C LEU A 198 -3.12 23.94 -3.69
N ALA A 199 -2.35 24.88 -3.10
CA ALA A 199 -2.90 26.00 -2.33
C ALA A 199 -3.86 26.86 -3.18
N ASP A 200 -3.50 27.17 -4.41
CA ASP A 200 -4.30 27.98 -5.36
C ASP A 200 -5.61 27.28 -5.75
N GLN A 201 -5.68 25.96 -5.67
CA GLN A 201 -6.88 25.19 -6.00
C GLN A 201 -7.81 24.94 -4.80
N LEU A 202 -7.37 25.18 -3.55
CA LEU A 202 -8.21 25.04 -2.37
C LEU A 202 -9.27 26.14 -2.31
N THR A 203 -10.50 25.75 -1.98
CA THR A 203 -11.64 26.65 -1.78
C THR A 203 -12.33 26.36 -0.45
N ALA A 204 -13.24 27.23 -0.02
CA ALA A 204 -14.06 27.00 1.17
C ALA A 204 -14.97 25.76 1.04
N ARG A 205 -15.15 25.22 -0.14
CA ARG A 205 -15.94 24.01 -0.44
C ARG A 205 -15.08 22.73 -0.48
N THR A 206 -13.76 22.84 -0.52
CA THR A 206 -12.89 21.68 -0.53
C THR A 206 -12.98 20.94 0.80
N ARG A 207 -13.34 19.65 0.78
CA ARG A 207 -13.49 18.80 1.96
C ARG A 207 -12.34 17.83 2.15
N ILE A 208 -11.77 17.35 1.05
CA ILE A 208 -10.67 16.39 1.08
C ILE A 208 -9.71 16.63 -0.08
N VAL A 209 -8.44 16.49 0.19
CA VAL A 209 -7.38 16.37 -0.80
C VAL A 209 -6.96 14.90 -0.86
N VAL A 210 -6.86 14.36 -2.07
CA VAL A 210 -6.34 13.01 -2.32
C VAL A 210 -5.15 13.14 -3.24
N CYS A 211 -3.98 12.69 -2.79
CA CYS A 211 -2.79 12.78 -3.61
C CYS A 211 -1.89 11.54 -3.48
N THR A 212 -1.25 11.17 -4.58
CA THR A 212 -0.25 10.12 -4.60
C THR A 212 1.06 10.63 -4.02
N HIS A 213 1.66 9.86 -3.12
CA HIS A 213 2.99 10.17 -2.57
C HIS A 213 4.09 9.96 -3.61
N VAL A 214 3.98 8.88 -4.39
CA VAL A 214 4.90 8.58 -5.49
C VAL A 214 4.11 8.11 -6.71
N SER A 215 4.37 8.74 -7.86
CA SER A 215 3.69 8.39 -9.11
C SER A 215 4.04 6.97 -9.59
N ASN A 216 3.01 6.15 -9.81
CA ASN A 216 3.19 4.80 -10.39
C ASN A 216 3.59 4.82 -11.87
N VAL A 217 3.47 5.96 -12.54
CA VAL A 217 3.86 6.18 -13.94
C VAL A 217 5.26 6.75 -14.02
N LEU A 218 5.50 7.88 -13.35
CA LEU A 218 6.72 8.64 -13.50
C LEU A 218 7.82 8.25 -12.50
N GLY A 219 7.44 7.58 -11.40
CA GLY A 219 8.34 7.35 -10.27
C GLY A 219 8.61 8.60 -9.43
N VAL A 220 8.11 9.75 -9.82
CA VAL A 220 8.36 11.04 -9.17
C VAL A 220 7.79 11.05 -7.76
N ILE A 221 8.60 11.53 -6.81
CA ILE A 221 8.27 11.67 -5.39
C ILE A 221 7.65 13.05 -5.18
N ASN A 222 6.40 13.09 -4.74
CA ASN A 222 5.72 14.32 -4.38
C ASN A 222 6.10 14.78 -2.96
N PRO A 223 6.13 16.07 -2.66
CA PRO A 223 6.45 16.63 -1.34
C PRO A 223 5.26 16.45 -0.38
N ALA A 224 4.98 15.19 0.02
CA ALA A 224 3.76 14.84 0.73
C ALA A 224 3.58 15.58 2.05
N HIS A 225 4.68 15.82 2.80
CA HIS A 225 4.64 16.60 4.04
C HIS A 225 4.14 18.03 3.80
N GLU A 226 4.67 18.72 2.78
CA GLU A 226 4.31 20.08 2.43
C GLU A 226 2.87 20.15 1.88
N LEU A 227 2.46 19.18 1.06
CA LEU A 227 1.09 19.08 0.56
C LEU A 227 0.09 18.87 1.70
N CYS A 228 0.40 17.98 2.66
CA CYS A 228 -0.41 17.79 3.86
C CYS A 228 -0.46 19.06 4.72
N ALA A 229 0.65 19.77 4.87
CA ALA A 229 0.71 21.03 5.63
C ALA A 229 -0.18 22.11 5.01
N VAL A 230 -0.17 22.25 3.69
CA VAL A 230 -1.04 23.17 2.95
C VAL A 230 -2.52 22.86 3.18
N ALA A 231 -2.93 21.61 2.98
CA ALA A 231 -4.32 21.20 3.17
C ALA A 231 -4.79 21.35 4.63
N ARG A 232 -3.95 20.94 5.59
CA ARG A 232 -4.23 21.05 7.04
C ARG A 232 -4.40 22.51 7.47
N LYS A 233 -3.58 23.44 6.94
CA LYS A 233 -3.72 24.89 7.20
C LYS A 233 -5.07 25.41 6.75
N ALA A 234 -5.66 24.83 5.71
CA ALA A 234 -6.99 25.14 5.21
C ALA A 234 -8.12 24.37 5.92
N GLY A 235 -7.81 23.49 6.90
CA GLY A 235 -8.79 22.65 7.59
C GLY A 235 -9.35 21.52 6.72
N VAL A 236 -8.62 21.09 5.69
CA VAL A 236 -9.05 20.10 4.70
C VAL A 236 -8.43 18.74 5.02
N THR A 237 -9.23 17.69 5.03
CA THR A 237 -8.80 16.29 5.23
C THR A 237 -7.86 15.84 4.10
N VAL A 238 -6.86 15.01 4.43
CA VAL A 238 -5.88 14.48 3.45
C VAL A 238 -5.85 12.97 3.45
N LEU A 239 -6.00 12.37 2.26
CA LEU A 239 -5.70 10.97 2.00
C LEU A 239 -4.48 10.87 1.09
N LEU A 240 -3.45 10.12 1.53
CA LEU A 240 -2.27 9.80 0.74
C LEU A 240 -2.35 8.38 0.15
N ASP A 241 -2.21 8.27 -1.17
CA ASP A 241 -1.88 7.00 -1.81
C ASP A 241 -0.37 6.76 -1.70
N ALA A 242 0.01 5.86 -0.81
CA ALA A 242 1.39 5.48 -0.52
C ALA A 242 1.78 4.12 -1.14
N ALA A 243 1.02 3.65 -2.13
CA ALA A 243 1.24 2.34 -2.74
C ALA A 243 2.63 2.17 -3.36
N GLN A 244 3.25 3.26 -3.79
CA GLN A 244 4.60 3.25 -4.38
C GLN A 244 5.68 3.82 -3.46
N SER A 245 5.33 4.45 -2.34
CA SER A 245 6.33 5.00 -1.41
C SER A 245 6.72 4.01 -0.31
N VAL A 246 5.73 3.38 0.34
CA VAL A 246 5.94 2.42 1.43
C VAL A 246 6.90 1.28 1.08
N PRO A 247 6.88 0.70 -0.14
CA PRO A 247 7.84 -0.31 -0.56
C PRO A 247 9.29 0.17 -0.60
N HIS A 248 9.54 1.44 -0.93
CA HIS A 248 10.87 1.93 -1.33
C HIS A 248 11.62 2.64 -0.20
N PHE A 249 10.96 3.50 0.57
CA PHE A 249 11.60 4.28 1.63
C PHE A 249 10.75 4.33 2.91
N PRO A 250 11.34 4.70 4.07
CA PRO A 250 10.59 4.85 5.31
C PRO A 250 9.46 5.87 5.17
N VAL A 251 8.26 5.49 5.61
CA VAL A 251 7.08 6.36 5.66
C VAL A 251 6.59 6.41 7.09
N ASN A 252 6.48 7.61 7.66
CA ASN A 252 5.97 7.84 9.00
C ASN A 252 4.73 8.73 8.93
N VAL A 253 3.58 8.20 9.34
CA VAL A 253 2.29 8.91 9.25
C VAL A 253 2.21 10.14 10.16
N ALA A 254 2.92 10.12 11.29
CA ALA A 254 2.98 11.26 12.21
C ALA A 254 3.74 12.44 11.56
N ASP A 255 4.87 12.15 10.90
CA ASP A 255 5.70 13.16 10.24
C ASP A 255 5.00 13.72 8.99
N LEU A 256 4.33 12.87 8.21
CA LEU A 256 3.59 13.30 7.01
C LEU A 256 2.41 14.21 7.36
N GLY A 257 1.76 13.99 8.48
CA GLY A 257 0.64 14.80 8.93
C GLY A 257 -0.65 14.62 8.09
N CYS A 258 -0.78 13.52 7.37
CA CYS A 258 -2.01 13.13 6.70
C CYS A 258 -3.08 12.62 7.69
N ASP A 259 -4.30 12.41 7.20
CA ASP A 259 -5.43 11.90 7.98
C ASP A 259 -5.73 10.45 7.64
N PHE A 260 -5.46 10.07 6.40
CA PHE A 260 -5.54 8.70 5.88
C PHE A 260 -4.31 8.39 5.02
N LEU A 261 -3.86 7.14 5.07
CA LEU A 261 -2.79 6.62 4.21
C LEU A 261 -3.16 5.21 3.74
N ALA A 262 -2.99 4.93 2.45
CA ALA A 262 -3.33 3.64 1.86
C ALA A 262 -2.14 3.03 1.11
N PHE A 263 -1.91 1.72 1.30
CA PHE A 263 -0.90 0.98 0.53
C PHE A 263 -1.27 -0.48 0.32
N SER A 264 -0.56 -1.17 -0.58
CA SER A 264 -0.80 -2.57 -0.95
C SER A 264 0.39 -3.44 -0.59
N GLY A 265 0.13 -4.58 0.04
CA GLY A 265 1.16 -5.55 0.44
C GLY A 265 1.90 -6.15 -0.76
N HIS A 266 1.21 -6.41 -1.87
CA HIS A 266 1.82 -7.05 -3.04
C HIS A 266 2.92 -6.22 -3.72
N LYS A 267 3.00 -4.92 -3.47
CA LYS A 267 4.08 -4.06 -3.99
C LYS A 267 5.30 -4.02 -3.07
N MET A 268 5.14 -4.44 -1.81
CA MET A 268 6.21 -4.54 -0.83
C MET A 268 6.48 -5.99 -0.40
N MET A 269 6.50 -6.92 -1.36
CA MET A 269 6.81 -8.34 -1.17
C MET A 269 5.77 -9.14 -0.36
N GLY A 270 4.69 -8.53 0.09
CA GLY A 270 3.58 -9.17 0.78
C GLY A 270 2.63 -9.90 -0.17
N PRO A 271 1.63 -10.62 0.35
CA PRO A 271 0.65 -11.35 -0.46
C PRO A 271 -0.14 -10.45 -1.42
N MET A 272 -0.60 -11.02 -2.53
CA MET A 272 -1.68 -10.44 -3.32
C MET A 272 -2.98 -10.49 -2.51
N GLY A 273 -3.84 -9.49 -2.69
CA GLY A 273 -5.07 -9.40 -1.90
C GLY A 273 -4.87 -8.88 -0.49
N SER A 274 -3.67 -8.39 -0.15
CA SER A 274 -3.38 -7.70 1.11
C SER A 274 -3.11 -6.22 0.92
N GLY A 275 -3.56 -5.41 1.86
CA GLY A 275 -3.31 -3.98 1.90
C GLY A 275 -3.71 -3.38 3.23
N VAL A 276 -3.47 -2.11 3.35
CA VAL A 276 -3.69 -1.35 4.59
C VAL A 276 -4.33 -0.01 4.27
N LEU A 277 -5.33 0.35 5.07
CA LEU A 277 -5.72 1.71 5.34
C LEU A 277 -5.23 2.06 6.75
N TRP A 278 -4.42 3.08 6.88
CA TRP A 278 -4.22 3.78 8.14
C TRP A 278 -5.14 5.01 8.16
N GLY A 279 -5.76 5.27 9.29
CA GLY A 279 -6.55 6.47 9.53
C GLY A 279 -6.45 6.92 10.97
N ARG A 280 -6.49 8.23 11.21
CA ARG A 280 -6.51 8.76 12.58
C ARG A 280 -7.67 8.15 13.35
N HIS A 281 -7.44 7.70 14.57
CA HIS A 281 -8.42 6.99 15.39
C HIS A 281 -9.77 7.72 15.44
N ALA A 282 -9.76 9.02 15.73
CA ALA A 282 -10.98 9.83 15.81
C ALA A 282 -11.77 9.89 14.49
N LEU A 283 -11.09 9.81 13.35
CA LEU A 283 -11.76 9.79 12.04
C LEU A 283 -12.37 8.41 11.77
N LEU A 284 -11.67 7.33 12.11
CA LEU A 284 -12.19 5.97 11.98
C LEU A 284 -13.45 5.78 12.85
N ASP A 285 -13.45 6.30 14.08
CA ASP A 285 -14.60 6.23 14.98
C ASP A 285 -15.80 7.05 14.48
N ALA A 286 -15.55 8.15 13.80
CA ALA A 286 -16.61 9.00 13.24
C ALA A 286 -17.19 8.46 11.92
N MET A 287 -16.52 7.51 11.27
CA MET A 287 -16.98 6.93 10.01
C MET A 287 -18.03 5.84 10.24
N PRO A 288 -19.10 5.78 9.44
CA PRO A 288 -19.96 4.61 9.41
C PRO A 288 -19.20 3.38 8.88
N PRO A 289 -19.65 2.15 9.22
CA PRO A 289 -19.06 0.94 8.65
C PRO A 289 -19.09 0.96 7.12
N TYR A 290 -18.01 0.43 6.51
CA TYR A 290 -17.92 0.21 5.05
C TYR A 290 -18.67 -1.05 4.62
N GLN A 291 -18.50 -2.11 5.39
CA GLN A 291 -19.21 -3.38 5.26
C GLN A 291 -19.81 -3.74 6.62
N ALA A 292 -20.91 -4.46 6.65
CA ALA A 292 -21.53 -4.92 7.88
C ALA A 292 -21.51 -6.45 7.93
N GLY A 293 -21.23 -7.00 9.13
CA GLY A 293 -21.15 -8.45 9.35
C GLY A 293 -20.73 -8.79 10.76
N SER A 294 -20.34 -10.04 11.00
CA SER A 294 -19.80 -10.47 12.29
C SER A 294 -18.44 -9.83 12.60
N ASN A 295 -18.01 -9.87 13.84
CA ASN A 295 -16.73 -9.43 14.40
C ASN A 295 -16.50 -7.91 14.52
N MET A 296 -17.37 -7.09 13.97
CA MET A 296 -17.23 -5.63 13.91
C MET A 296 -18.16 -4.88 14.87
N ALA A 297 -18.98 -5.58 15.66
CA ALA A 297 -19.90 -5.02 16.62
C ALA A 297 -19.75 -5.72 17.98
N HIS A 298 -19.92 -4.95 19.08
CA HIS A 298 -19.96 -5.47 20.43
C HIS A 298 -21.29 -6.16 20.69
N ASP A 299 -22.37 -5.57 20.22
CA ASP A 299 -23.73 -6.07 20.33
C ASP A 299 -24.51 -5.77 19.04
N ALA A 300 -25.40 -6.66 18.68
CA ALA A 300 -26.30 -6.50 17.54
C ALA A 300 -27.61 -7.24 17.80
N ASP A 301 -28.72 -6.51 17.72
CA ASP A 301 -30.07 -7.06 17.84
C ASP A 301 -30.87 -6.85 16.54
N LEU A 302 -32.19 -7.03 16.60
CA LEU A 302 -33.05 -6.91 15.41
C LEU A 302 -33.17 -5.48 14.87
N GLU A 303 -32.84 -4.46 15.65
CA GLU A 303 -33.10 -3.05 15.31
C GLU A 303 -31.80 -2.21 15.25
N ARG A 304 -30.76 -2.62 15.99
CA ARG A 304 -29.54 -1.81 16.16
C ARG A 304 -28.30 -2.66 16.33
N ALA A 305 -27.15 -2.04 16.05
CA ALA A 305 -25.85 -2.59 16.35
C ALA A 305 -24.97 -1.54 17.05
N ASP A 306 -24.19 -1.99 18.04
CA ASP A 306 -23.13 -1.21 18.67
C ASP A 306 -21.79 -1.60 18.04
N TYR A 307 -21.26 -0.71 17.18
CA TYR A 307 -20.05 -0.99 16.40
C TYR A 307 -18.78 -0.83 17.23
N ALA A 308 -17.83 -1.71 17.00
CA ALA A 308 -16.51 -1.67 17.62
C ALA A 308 -15.75 -0.38 17.25
N PRO A 309 -14.80 0.09 18.10
CA PRO A 309 -14.03 1.30 17.85
C PRO A 309 -12.90 1.08 16.82
N GLY A 310 -12.44 2.18 16.24
CA GLY A 310 -11.26 2.23 15.38
C GLY A 310 -11.32 1.25 14.21
N ALA A 311 -10.21 0.61 13.93
CA ALA A 311 -10.06 -0.34 12.82
C ALA A 311 -10.99 -1.56 12.93
N LEU A 312 -11.40 -1.96 14.14
CA LEU A 312 -12.27 -3.13 14.36
C LEU A 312 -13.65 -2.94 13.70
N ARG A 313 -14.14 -1.70 13.60
CA ARG A 313 -15.39 -1.33 12.91
C ARG A 313 -15.41 -1.73 11.44
N PHE A 314 -14.25 -1.90 10.82
CA PHE A 314 -14.10 -2.23 9.41
C PHE A 314 -13.71 -3.69 9.16
N GLY A 315 -13.68 -4.51 10.23
CA GLY A 315 -13.31 -5.92 10.20
C GLY A 315 -14.52 -6.85 10.05
N ALA A 316 -15.40 -6.63 9.06
CA ALA A 316 -16.58 -7.45 8.86
C ALA A 316 -16.26 -8.86 8.37
N GLY A 317 -16.75 -9.90 9.08
CA GLY A 317 -16.58 -11.30 8.72
C GLY A 317 -15.24 -11.91 9.16
N THR A 318 -14.92 -13.11 8.67
CA THR A 318 -13.66 -13.77 8.95
C THR A 318 -12.52 -13.08 8.18
N PRO A 319 -11.49 -12.56 8.86
CA PRO A 319 -10.39 -11.86 8.19
C PRO A 319 -9.44 -12.85 7.50
N SER A 320 -8.70 -12.36 6.51
CA SER A 320 -7.58 -13.10 5.91
C SER A 320 -6.35 -13.03 6.82
N VAL A 321 -6.26 -13.99 7.76
CA VAL A 321 -5.12 -14.05 8.70
C VAL A 321 -3.81 -14.29 7.96
N THR A 322 -3.82 -15.15 6.95
CA THR A 322 -2.63 -15.46 6.13
C THR A 322 -2.08 -14.26 5.38
N ASP A 323 -2.95 -13.39 4.88
CA ASP A 323 -2.50 -12.17 4.21
C ASP A 323 -1.86 -11.19 5.19
N ALA A 324 -2.44 -11.06 6.39
CA ALA A 324 -1.86 -10.25 7.47
C ALA A 324 -0.49 -10.79 7.93
N VAL A 325 -0.39 -12.11 8.14
CA VAL A 325 0.85 -12.81 8.52
C VAL A 325 1.92 -12.64 7.44
N GLY A 326 1.54 -12.84 6.16
CA GLY A 326 2.45 -12.66 5.03
C GLY A 326 2.93 -11.23 4.87
N LEU A 327 2.05 -10.23 5.08
CA LEU A 327 2.43 -8.82 5.07
C LEU A 327 3.39 -8.49 6.21
N ALA A 328 3.11 -8.98 7.42
CA ALA A 328 4.02 -8.79 8.56
C ALA A 328 5.38 -9.47 8.34
N ALA A 329 5.42 -10.63 7.67
CA ALA A 329 6.67 -11.28 7.30
C ALA A 329 7.45 -10.46 6.27
N ALA A 330 6.77 -9.84 5.29
CA ALA A 330 7.39 -8.94 4.32
C ALA A 330 7.98 -7.67 4.99
N ILE A 331 7.26 -7.10 5.96
CA ILE A 331 7.75 -5.97 6.75
C ILE A 331 9.00 -6.37 7.54
N ARG A 332 8.96 -7.48 8.28
CA ARG A 332 10.13 -7.97 9.04
C ARG A 332 11.33 -8.27 8.14
N PHE A 333 11.08 -8.84 6.96
CA PHE A 333 12.14 -9.03 5.96
C PHE A 333 12.78 -7.70 5.57
N LEU A 334 11.97 -6.68 5.27
CA LEU A 334 12.45 -5.36 4.88
C LEU A 334 13.17 -4.62 6.02
N GLU A 335 12.67 -4.75 7.27
CA GLU A 335 13.31 -4.19 8.47
C GLU A 335 14.61 -4.91 8.84
N GLY A 336 14.73 -6.19 8.47
CA GLY A 336 15.97 -6.98 8.62
C GLY A 336 17.08 -6.57 7.65
N LEU A 337 16.76 -5.79 6.62
CA LEU A 337 17.74 -5.16 5.74
C LEU A 337 18.14 -3.79 6.31
N ASP A 338 19.38 -3.38 6.09
CA ASP A 338 19.77 -2.00 6.35
C ASP A 338 19.06 -1.08 5.35
N ARG A 339 17.98 -0.43 5.77
CA ARG A 339 17.11 0.41 4.93
C ARG A 339 17.86 1.57 4.29
N ASP A 340 18.85 2.14 4.96
CA ASP A 340 19.66 3.21 4.40
C ASP A 340 20.56 2.69 3.28
N THR A 341 21.10 1.49 3.41
CA THR A 341 21.86 0.83 2.35
C THR A 341 20.95 0.45 1.18
N VAL A 342 19.76 -0.10 1.43
CA VAL A 342 18.77 -0.38 0.38
C VAL A 342 18.44 0.87 -0.41
N TRP A 343 18.14 1.98 0.29
CA TRP A 343 17.77 3.24 -0.34
C TRP A 343 18.93 3.87 -1.13
N ARG A 344 20.14 3.90 -0.56
CA ARG A 344 21.33 4.41 -1.28
C ARG A 344 21.59 3.62 -2.55
N ARG A 345 21.45 2.28 -2.47
CA ARG A 345 21.60 1.42 -3.63
C ARG A 345 20.51 1.66 -4.68
N GLU A 346 19.26 1.79 -4.28
CA GLU A 346 18.18 2.13 -5.21
C GLU A 346 18.47 3.44 -5.96
N ARG A 347 18.93 4.46 -5.25
CA ARG A 347 19.33 5.73 -5.87
C ARG A 347 20.47 5.59 -6.87
N ALA A 348 21.49 4.78 -6.56
CA ALA A 348 22.57 4.49 -7.49
C ALA A 348 22.05 3.77 -8.75
N LEU A 349 21.17 2.78 -8.55
CA LEU A 349 20.55 2.05 -9.65
C LEU A 349 19.62 2.94 -10.50
N VAL A 350 18.93 3.90 -9.89
CA VAL A 350 18.12 4.92 -10.60
C VAL A 350 19.02 5.80 -11.47
N ALA A 351 20.16 6.27 -10.94
CA ALA A 351 21.11 7.07 -11.71
C ALA A 351 21.68 6.28 -12.88
N HIS A 352 22.09 5.02 -12.66
CA HIS A 352 22.57 4.12 -13.72
C HIS A 352 21.49 3.91 -14.79
N ALA A 353 20.23 3.67 -14.39
CA ALA A 353 19.14 3.46 -15.34
C ALA A 353 18.83 4.73 -16.17
N LEU A 354 18.88 5.92 -15.55
CA LEU A 354 18.71 7.18 -16.29
C LEU A 354 19.79 7.38 -17.35
N ASP A 355 21.06 7.09 -17.00
CA ASP A 355 22.18 7.17 -17.93
C ASP A 355 22.01 6.18 -19.09
N ARG A 356 21.76 4.90 -18.80
CA ARG A 356 21.63 3.84 -19.79
C ARG A 356 20.42 4.02 -20.71
N LEU A 357 19.26 4.37 -20.16
CA LEU A 357 18.03 4.59 -20.92
C LEU A 357 18.11 5.91 -21.72
N GLY A 358 18.73 6.95 -21.14
CA GLY A 358 18.95 8.23 -21.82
C GLY A 358 19.86 8.13 -23.04
N ALA A 359 20.73 7.12 -23.10
CA ALA A 359 21.59 6.86 -24.24
C ALA A 359 20.90 6.07 -25.39
N VAL A 360 19.68 5.55 -25.19
CA VAL A 360 18.93 4.80 -26.21
C VAL A 360 18.37 5.77 -27.25
N PRO A 361 18.73 5.61 -28.56
CA PRO A 361 18.25 6.50 -29.61
C PRO A 361 16.70 6.51 -29.70
N GLY A 362 16.11 7.71 -29.77
CA GLY A 362 14.67 7.89 -29.93
C GLY A 362 13.83 7.53 -28.68
N LEU A 363 14.48 7.20 -27.56
CA LEU A 363 13.77 6.95 -26.29
C LEU A 363 13.56 8.26 -25.53
N ARG A 364 12.33 8.52 -25.12
CA ARG A 364 11.96 9.63 -24.24
C ARG A 364 11.39 9.10 -22.93
N ILE A 365 12.11 9.32 -21.83
CA ILE A 365 11.63 9.07 -20.48
C ILE A 365 10.61 10.15 -20.11
N LEU A 366 9.52 9.76 -19.42
CA LEU A 366 8.51 10.66 -18.89
C LEU A 366 8.84 11.07 -17.44
N GLY A 367 8.64 12.35 -17.12
CA GLY A 367 8.90 12.91 -15.77
C GLY A 367 10.35 13.31 -15.55
N SER A 368 10.72 13.60 -14.29
CA SER A 368 12.03 14.11 -13.91
C SER A 368 13.17 13.18 -14.33
N ALA A 369 14.23 13.75 -14.90
CA ALA A 369 15.49 13.07 -15.21
C ALA A 369 16.50 13.11 -14.04
N ARG A 370 16.15 13.70 -12.89
CA ARG A 370 17.01 13.80 -11.71
C ARG A 370 16.82 12.59 -10.80
N PRO A 371 17.89 11.85 -10.44
CA PRO A 371 17.79 10.66 -9.60
C PRO A 371 17.20 10.95 -8.21
N GLU A 372 17.42 12.15 -7.68
CA GLU A 372 16.94 12.58 -6.36
C GLU A 372 15.41 12.74 -6.26
N ASP A 373 14.74 12.98 -7.38
CA ASP A 373 13.32 13.28 -7.43
C ASP A 373 12.45 12.03 -7.60
N ARG A 374 13.03 10.84 -7.75
CA ARG A 374 12.28 9.67 -8.19
C ARG A 374 12.77 8.34 -7.58
N ILE A 375 11.89 7.36 -7.59
CA ILE A 375 12.22 5.95 -7.38
C ILE A 375 12.50 5.26 -8.72
N GLY A 376 12.89 3.99 -8.68
CA GLY A 376 13.22 3.16 -9.84
C GLY A 376 12.05 2.79 -10.76
N VAL A 377 11.18 3.76 -11.12
CA VAL A 377 10.05 3.57 -12.04
C VAL A 377 10.24 4.48 -13.25
N PHE A 378 10.31 3.91 -14.45
CA PHE A 378 10.62 4.61 -15.69
C PHE A 378 9.56 4.30 -16.74
N SER A 379 8.61 5.23 -16.95
CA SER A 379 7.77 5.19 -18.14
C SER A 379 8.45 5.90 -19.29
N PHE A 380 8.37 5.31 -20.46
CA PHE A 380 9.01 5.83 -21.65
C PHE A 380 8.22 5.53 -22.93
N VAL A 381 8.51 6.28 -23.97
CA VAL A 381 8.10 6.01 -25.35
C VAL A 381 9.35 5.90 -26.23
N LEU A 382 9.28 5.06 -27.24
CA LEU A 382 10.32 4.87 -28.23
C LEU A 382 9.80 5.34 -29.59
N GLU A 383 10.51 6.24 -30.24
CA GLU A 383 10.08 6.86 -31.50
C GLU A 383 9.72 5.81 -32.55
N GLY A 384 8.55 5.98 -33.17
CA GLY A 384 8.06 5.07 -34.20
C GLY A 384 7.65 3.66 -33.73
N LYS A 385 7.71 3.38 -32.43
CA LYS A 385 7.36 2.05 -31.87
C LYS A 385 6.17 2.12 -30.91
N GLU A 386 5.20 1.27 -31.12
CA GLU A 386 4.08 1.12 -30.19
C GLU A 386 4.53 0.44 -28.88
N PRO A 387 4.13 0.95 -27.69
CA PRO A 387 4.55 0.39 -26.40
C PRO A 387 4.26 -1.11 -26.25
N ALA A 388 3.15 -1.61 -26.79
CA ALA A 388 2.81 -3.04 -26.76
C ALA A 388 3.76 -3.89 -27.62
N ALA A 389 4.23 -3.38 -28.74
CA ALA A 389 5.23 -4.06 -29.58
C ALA A 389 6.60 -4.11 -28.90
N VAL A 390 7.00 -3.01 -28.22
CA VAL A 390 8.22 -2.97 -27.42
C VAL A 390 8.17 -4.00 -26.29
N LEU A 391 7.03 -4.09 -25.57
CA LEU A 391 6.84 -5.09 -24.52
C LEU A 391 6.98 -6.51 -25.06
N ALA A 392 6.30 -6.85 -26.17
CA ALA A 392 6.34 -8.18 -26.74
C ALA A 392 7.76 -8.60 -27.21
N GLU A 393 8.55 -7.64 -27.71
CA GLU A 393 9.93 -7.89 -28.11
C GLU A 393 10.86 -8.11 -26.90
N LEU A 394 10.66 -7.35 -25.82
CA LEU A 394 11.40 -7.50 -24.56
C LEU A 394 11.07 -8.82 -23.86
N ASP A 395 9.79 -9.24 -23.86
CA ASP A 395 9.35 -10.50 -23.27
C ASP A 395 10.05 -11.69 -23.92
N ARG A 396 10.13 -11.74 -25.27
CA ARG A 396 10.92 -12.76 -26.02
C ARG A 396 12.41 -12.78 -25.62
N ARG A 397 12.91 -11.73 -25.02
CA ARG A 397 14.30 -11.62 -24.54
C ARG A 397 14.43 -11.91 -23.03
N GLY A 398 13.35 -12.36 -22.39
CA GLY A 398 13.29 -12.64 -20.95
C GLY A 398 13.31 -11.37 -20.09
N ILE A 399 12.85 -10.24 -20.61
CA ILE A 399 12.78 -8.95 -19.91
C ILE A 399 11.32 -8.58 -19.71
N ALA A 400 10.84 -8.71 -18.47
CA ALA A 400 9.46 -8.43 -18.08
C ALA A 400 9.29 -6.94 -17.73
N ILE A 401 8.48 -6.22 -18.50
CA ILE A 401 8.08 -4.84 -18.26
C ILE A 401 6.55 -4.72 -18.39
N ARG A 402 6.01 -3.52 -18.26
CA ARG A 402 4.60 -3.21 -18.50
C ARG A 402 4.42 -2.22 -19.66
N ALA A 403 3.27 -2.28 -20.33
CA ALA A 403 2.87 -1.29 -21.33
C ALA A 403 1.37 -1.01 -21.26
N GLY A 404 0.95 0.20 -21.63
CA GLY A 404 -0.45 0.61 -21.66
C GLY A 404 -0.69 2.01 -21.13
N ASP A 405 -1.93 2.24 -20.63
CA ASP A 405 -2.32 3.51 -19.99
C ASP A 405 -1.87 3.61 -18.52
N LEU A 406 -1.28 2.54 -17.99
CA LEU A 406 -0.73 2.42 -16.63
C LEU A 406 -1.73 2.84 -15.53
N ALA A 407 -3.04 2.77 -15.84
CA ALA A 407 -4.15 3.21 -14.99
C ALA A 407 -4.05 4.68 -14.53
N SER A 408 -3.42 5.55 -15.34
CA SER A 408 -3.21 6.98 -15.06
C SER A 408 -3.24 7.78 -16.36
N LEU A 409 -4.30 7.58 -17.15
CA LEU A 409 -4.45 8.20 -18.47
C LEU A 409 -4.40 9.74 -18.44
N PRO A 410 -4.98 10.46 -17.44
CA PRO A 410 -4.85 11.92 -17.38
C PRO A 410 -3.39 12.39 -17.33
N LEU A 411 -2.56 11.72 -16.51
CA LEU A 411 -1.14 12.04 -16.41
C LEU A 411 -0.39 11.78 -17.72
N LEU A 412 -0.64 10.63 -18.37
CA LEU A 412 -0.02 10.34 -19.67
C LEU A 412 -0.38 11.38 -20.72
N ARG A 413 -1.64 11.85 -20.76
CA ARG A 413 -2.08 12.94 -21.65
C ARG A 413 -1.36 14.26 -21.38
N ARG A 414 -1.09 14.59 -20.11
CA ARG A 414 -0.29 15.77 -19.73
C ARG A 414 1.12 15.70 -20.35
N PHE A 415 1.67 14.49 -20.51
CA PHE A 415 2.95 14.25 -21.16
C PHE A 415 2.86 14.00 -22.69
N GLY A 416 1.70 14.27 -23.29
CA GLY A 416 1.47 14.21 -24.73
C GLY A 416 1.32 12.79 -25.30
N VAL A 417 1.04 11.78 -24.44
CA VAL A 417 0.86 10.38 -24.85
C VAL A 417 -0.38 9.77 -24.22
N THR A 418 -0.87 8.65 -24.73
CA THR A 418 -1.98 7.88 -24.15
C THR A 418 -1.56 6.51 -23.65
N ARG A 419 -0.38 6.07 -24.06
CA ARG A 419 0.24 4.80 -23.67
C ARG A 419 1.75 4.97 -23.53
N ALA A 420 2.35 4.19 -22.65
CA ALA A 420 3.80 4.14 -22.47
C ALA A 420 4.23 2.72 -22.13
N ALA A 421 5.48 2.38 -22.39
CA ALA A 421 6.17 1.26 -21.76
C ALA A 421 6.69 1.71 -20.40
N ARG A 422 6.75 0.79 -19.41
CA ARG A 422 7.22 1.10 -18.06
C ARG A 422 8.11 -0.02 -17.56
N ALA A 423 9.38 0.29 -17.32
CA ALA A 423 10.28 -0.53 -16.51
C ALA A 423 10.24 -0.06 -15.06
N SER A 424 10.24 -0.99 -14.12
CA SER A 424 10.26 -0.67 -12.69
C SER A 424 11.17 -1.61 -11.91
N LEU A 425 12.11 -1.02 -11.22
CA LEU A 425 13.17 -1.66 -10.46
C LEU A 425 12.73 -1.90 -9.02
N TYR A 426 13.44 -2.77 -8.32
CA TYR A 426 13.28 -2.96 -6.88
C TYR A 426 14.59 -3.45 -6.26
N LEU A 427 14.61 -3.70 -4.95
CA LEU A 427 15.81 -4.06 -4.18
C LEU A 427 16.60 -5.28 -4.74
N TYR A 428 15.95 -6.18 -5.48
CA TYR A 428 16.59 -7.34 -6.11
C TYR A 428 17.06 -7.11 -7.55
N THR A 429 16.79 -5.94 -8.15
CA THR A 429 17.21 -5.63 -9.51
C THR A 429 18.72 -5.37 -9.56
N THR A 430 19.37 -5.84 -10.60
CA THR A 430 20.82 -5.67 -10.83
C THR A 430 21.10 -4.65 -11.94
N GLU A 431 22.29 -4.03 -11.92
CA GLU A 431 22.75 -3.17 -13.01
C GLU A 431 22.77 -3.92 -14.34
N ALA A 432 23.22 -5.18 -14.34
CA ALA A 432 23.22 -6.02 -15.54
C ALA A 432 21.83 -6.23 -16.15
N GLU A 433 20.76 -6.24 -15.37
CA GLU A 433 19.38 -6.30 -15.89
C GLU A 433 18.96 -4.98 -16.52
N VAL A 434 19.41 -3.85 -15.98
CA VAL A 434 19.21 -2.51 -16.57
C VAL A 434 19.98 -2.38 -17.86
N ASP A 435 21.23 -2.85 -17.92
CA ASP A 435 22.03 -2.87 -19.14
C ASP A 435 21.38 -3.71 -20.25
N ARG A 436 20.93 -4.91 -19.90
CA ARG A 436 20.20 -5.77 -20.85
C ARG A 436 18.94 -5.09 -21.40
N LEU A 437 18.20 -4.34 -20.57
CA LEU A 437 17.04 -3.56 -21.02
C LEU A 437 17.47 -2.48 -22.02
N ALA A 438 18.48 -1.67 -21.69
CA ALA A 438 18.96 -0.59 -22.55
C ALA A 438 19.52 -1.09 -23.88
N ASP A 439 20.29 -2.18 -23.86
CA ASP A 439 20.85 -2.82 -25.07
C ASP A 439 19.73 -3.36 -25.96
N ALA A 440 18.74 -4.05 -25.37
CA ALA A 440 17.58 -4.56 -26.11
C ALA A 440 16.76 -3.42 -26.73
N LEU A 441 16.53 -2.33 -26.00
CA LEU A 441 15.81 -1.15 -26.49
C LEU A 441 16.61 -0.46 -27.64
N THR A 442 17.93 -0.40 -27.55
CA THR A 442 18.78 0.12 -28.61
C THR A 442 18.68 -0.70 -29.89
N GLU A 443 18.56 -2.02 -29.80
CA GLU A 443 18.31 -2.89 -30.94
C GLU A 443 16.90 -2.71 -31.53
N ILE A 444 15.87 -2.56 -30.67
CA ILE A 444 14.47 -2.35 -31.08
C ILE A 444 14.32 -0.97 -31.78
N ALA A 445 15.10 0.02 -31.39
CA ALA A 445 15.07 1.37 -31.95
C ALA A 445 15.55 1.42 -33.41
N LYS A 446 16.38 0.47 -33.82
CA LYS A 446 16.84 0.34 -35.23
C LYS A 446 15.70 -0.13 -36.14
#